data_690ef7faf065c880067caceb20ce6809
#
_entry.id   690ef7faf065c880067caceb20ce6809
#
_cell.length_a   1.000
_cell.length_b   1.000
_cell.length_c   1.000
_cell.angle_alpha   90.00
_cell.angle_beta   90.00
_cell.angle_gamma   90.00
#
_symmetry.space_group_name_H-M   'P 1'
#
loop_
_entity.id
_entity.type
_entity.pdbx_description
1 polymer ?
#
loop_
_entity_poly.entity_id
_entity_poly.type
_entity_poly.pdbx_seq_one_letter_code
_entity_poly.pdbx_strand_id
1 'polypeptide(L)'
;MQSTAAILPCGIDTVVPYGNRSLAQQIVKNGGFIASEYVPGIPAEPWRFVQRNRLVAALSSCTVVVHAPAGSGALITADFALDYNRDVVFHSAGFCSEAEKNGHGGKKSVRTSEKFIEEGAPVIENYADFVAVRKNAPGFKVCKNKGQLEFFDSC
;
A
#
# COMPACT_ATOMS: atom_id res chain seq x y z
N MET A 1 -11.11 13.51 12.34
CA MET A 1 -10.35 12.27 12.59
C MET A 1 -10.16 11.59 11.25
N GLN A 2 -8.93 11.15 10.94
CA GLN A 2 -8.71 10.39 9.71
C GLN A 2 -9.14 8.94 9.96
N SER A 3 -10.01 8.40 9.12
CA SER A 3 -10.43 7.01 9.19
C SER A 3 -9.38 6.10 8.53
N THR A 4 -9.17 4.93 9.11
CA THR A 4 -8.24 3.91 8.62
C THR A 4 -9.02 2.65 8.25
N ALA A 5 -8.61 2.00 7.16
CA ALA A 5 -9.12 0.68 6.79
C ALA A 5 -8.04 -0.38 7.00
N ALA A 6 -8.45 -1.56 7.48
CA ALA A 6 -7.58 -2.72 7.57
C ALA A 6 -8.18 -3.88 6.75
N ILE A 7 -7.39 -4.42 5.82
CA ILE A 7 -7.77 -5.59 5.02
C ILE A 7 -7.02 -6.81 5.55
N LEU A 8 -7.75 -7.85 5.94
CA LEU A 8 -7.17 -9.03 6.57
C LEU A 8 -6.85 -10.14 5.56
N PRO A 9 -5.79 -10.94 5.80
CA PRO A 9 -5.43 -12.11 4.99
C PRO A 9 -6.07 -13.41 5.53
N CYS A 10 -7.13 -13.30 6.32
CA CYS A 10 -7.80 -14.40 7.02
C CYS A 10 -9.26 -14.05 7.25
N GLY A 11 -10.03 -14.94 7.85
CA GLY A 11 -11.40 -14.66 8.26
C GLY A 11 -11.50 -13.42 9.14
N ILE A 12 -12.61 -12.70 9.04
CA ILE A 12 -12.82 -11.43 9.75
C ILE A 12 -12.88 -11.58 11.28
N ASP A 13 -13.10 -12.76 11.75
CA ASP A 13 -13.13 -13.15 13.16
C ASP A 13 -11.73 -13.22 13.81
N THR A 14 -10.68 -13.20 13.01
CA THR A 14 -9.30 -13.36 13.48
C THR A 14 -8.43 -12.18 13.05
N VAL A 15 -7.77 -11.52 14.03
CA VAL A 15 -6.79 -10.46 13.76
C VAL A 15 -5.38 -11.02 13.84
N VAL A 16 -4.63 -10.89 12.74
CA VAL A 16 -3.22 -11.30 12.66
C VAL A 16 -2.31 -10.11 12.33
N PRO A 17 -1.16 -9.99 12.99
CA PRO A 17 -0.76 -10.75 14.19
C PRO A 17 -1.68 -10.44 15.39
N TYR A 18 -1.79 -11.40 16.30
CA TYR A 18 -2.70 -11.31 17.46
C TYR A 18 -2.49 -10.04 18.32
N GLY A 19 -1.25 -9.57 18.42
CA GLY A 19 -0.92 -8.33 19.13
C GLY A 19 -1.60 -7.07 18.58
N ASN A 20 -2.13 -7.12 17.35
CA ASN A 20 -2.82 -5.98 16.72
C ASN A 20 -4.33 -5.92 17.03
N ARG A 21 -4.85 -6.76 17.93
CA ARG A 21 -6.28 -6.73 18.29
C ARG A 21 -6.75 -5.39 18.84
N SER A 22 -5.96 -4.78 19.71
CA SER A 22 -6.27 -3.46 20.27
C SER A 22 -6.29 -2.38 19.17
N LEU A 23 -5.36 -2.46 18.22
CA LEU A 23 -5.32 -1.57 17.06
C LEU A 23 -6.56 -1.75 16.17
N ALA A 24 -6.96 -2.97 15.90
CA ALA A 24 -8.16 -3.28 15.13
C ALA A 24 -9.41 -2.68 15.79
N GLN A 25 -9.56 -2.82 17.11
CA GLN A 25 -10.65 -2.21 17.87
C GLN A 25 -10.62 -0.67 17.79
N GLN A 26 -9.43 -0.06 17.87
CA GLN A 26 -9.27 1.39 17.74
C GLN A 26 -9.64 1.89 16.34
N ILE A 27 -9.29 1.15 15.28
CA ILE A 27 -9.69 1.48 13.91
C ILE A 27 -11.21 1.60 13.82
N VAL A 28 -11.93 0.57 14.25
CA VAL A 28 -13.41 0.57 14.21
C VAL A 28 -14.01 1.66 15.11
N LYS A 29 -13.50 1.82 16.33
CA LYS A 29 -13.95 2.85 17.29
C LYS A 29 -13.80 4.27 16.74
N ASN A 30 -12.78 4.50 15.92
CA ASN A 30 -12.51 5.82 15.33
C ASN A 30 -13.17 6.02 13.96
N GLY A 31 -14.16 5.19 13.59
CA GLY A 31 -14.91 5.33 12.35
C GLY A 31 -14.23 4.73 11.12
N GLY A 32 -13.18 3.94 11.32
CA GLY A 32 -12.59 3.10 10.28
C GLY A 32 -13.31 1.76 10.15
N PHE A 33 -12.79 0.88 9.29
CA PHE A 33 -13.38 -0.45 9.11
C PHE A 33 -12.32 -1.53 8.95
N ILE A 34 -12.75 -2.77 9.12
CA ILE A 34 -11.97 -3.98 8.85
C ILE A 34 -12.72 -4.79 7.81
N ALA A 35 -12.02 -5.26 6.79
CA ALA A 35 -12.59 -6.08 5.74
C ALA A 35 -11.74 -7.33 5.47
N SER A 36 -12.39 -8.35 4.93
CA SER A 36 -11.75 -9.59 4.48
C SER A 36 -12.52 -10.18 3.31
N GLU A 37 -11.82 -10.84 2.40
CA GLU A 37 -12.42 -11.69 1.36
C GLU A 37 -12.69 -13.13 1.84
N TYR A 38 -12.19 -13.48 3.03
CA TYR A 38 -12.26 -14.84 3.55
C TYR A 38 -13.42 -14.96 4.53
N VAL A 39 -14.13 -16.07 4.45
CA VAL A 39 -15.17 -16.39 5.43
C VAL A 39 -14.58 -16.60 6.83
N PRO A 40 -15.36 -16.37 7.90
CA PRO A 40 -14.91 -16.64 9.26
C PRO A 40 -14.33 -18.06 9.44
N GLY A 41 -13.32 -18.20 10.29
CA GLY A 41 -12.62 -19.45 10.55
C GLY A 41 -11.47 -19.78 9.60
N ILE A 42 -11.30 -19.03 8.50
CA ILE A 42 -10.16 -19.23 7.58
C ILE A 42 -8.88 -18.65 8.20
N PRO A 43 -7.80 -19.48 8.38
CA PRO A 43 -6.55 -19.02 8.97
C PRO A 43 -5.74 -18.13 8.01
N ALA A 44 -4.81 -17.35 8.57
CA ALA A 44 -3.84 -16.60 7.79
C ALA A 44 -2.74 -17.56 7.28
N GLU A 45 -2.46 -17.47 5.99
CA GLU A 45 -1.40 -18.19 5.29
C GLU A 45 -0.47 -17.22 4.56
N PRO A 46 0.83 -17.50 4.41
CA PRO A 46 1.77 -16.57 3.77
C PRO A 46 1.30 -16.06 2.40
N TRP A 47 0.77 -16.95 1.55
CA TRP A 47 0.27 -16.59 0.22
C TRP A 47 -0.97 -15.69 0.27
N ARG A 48 -1.79 -15.76 1.32
CA ARG A 48 -2.96 -14.91 1.51
C ARG A 48 -2.59 -13.47 1.81
N PHE A 49 -1.44 -13.22 2.46
CA PHE A 49 -0.92 -11.86 2.62
C PHE A 49 -0.60 -11.22 1.26
N VAL A 50 0.03 -11.98 0.37
CA VAL A 50 0.32 -11.52 -0.99
C VAL A 50 -0.98 -11.28 -1.76
N GLN A 51 -1.89 -12.24 -1.73
CA GLN A 51 -3.18 -12.13 -2.43
C GLN A 51 -4.01 -10.94 -1.93
N ARG A 52 -4.05 -10.71 -0.62
CA ARG A 52 -4.75 -9.59 -0.01
C ARG A 52 -4.22 -8.23 -0.48
N ASN A 53 -2.91 -8.10 -0.77
CA ASN A 53 -2.28 -6.84 -1.13
C ASN A 53 -2.91 -6.21 -2.39
N ARG A 54 -3.47 -7.00 -3.29
CA ARG A 54 -4.23 -6.50 -4.44
C ARG A 54 -5.43 -5.65 -4.02
N LEU A 55 -6.11 -6.00 -2.93
CA LEU A 55 -7.24 -5.22 -2.41
C LEU A 55 -6.76 -3.89 -1.80
N VAL A 56 -5.64 -3.92 -1.08
CA VAL A 56 -5.04 -2.69 -0.53
C VAL A 56 -4.71 -1.73 -1.66
N ALA A 57 -4.09 -2.23 -2.73
CA ALA A 57 -3.79 -1.44 -3.92
C ALA A 57 -5.05 -0.93 -4.63
N ALA A 58 -6.03 -1.80 -4.89
CA ALA A 58 -7.25 -1.46 -5.62
C ALA A 58 -8.10 -0.40 -4.90
N LEU A 59 -8.20 -0.49 -3.57
CA LEU A 59 -8.95 0.44 -2.72
C LEU A 59 -8.21 1.76 -2.45
N SER A 60 -6.94 1.86 -2.85
CA SER A 60 -6.14 3.07 -2.69
C SER A 60 -6.07 3.84 -4.00
N SER A 61 -6.08 5.16 -3.94
CA SER A 61 -5.81 6.00 -5.12
C SER A 61 -4.31 6.13 -5.41
N CYS A 62 -3.47 5.85 -4.43
CA CYS A 62 -2.01 5.92 -4.55
C CYS A 62 -1.36 5.00 -3.52
N THR A 63 -0.29 4.32 -3.92
CA THR A 63 0.59 3.55 -3.04
C THR A 63 1.90 4.30 -2.85
N VAL A 64 2.24 4.67 -1.62
CA VAL A 64 3.53 5.29 -1.28
C VAL A 64 4.44 4.21 -0.69
N VAL A 65 5.54 3.92 -1.38
CA VAL A 65 6.54 2.95 -0.94
C VAL A 65 7.66 3.70 -0.21
N VAL A 66 7.75 3.51 1.11
CA VAL A 66 8.77 4.20 1.93
C VAL A 66 10.08 3.41 1.95
N HIS A 67 9.99 2.09 2.08
CA HIS A 67 11.15 1.19 2.06
C HIS A 67 10.72 -0.17 1.52
N ALA A 68 11.44 -0.69 0.54
CA ALA A 68 11.11 -1.94 -0.11
C ALA A 68 12.37 -2.64 -0.64
N PRO A 69 12.97 -3.55 0.14
CA PRO A 69 14.04 -4.42 -0.36
C PRO A 69 13.61 -5.19 -1.60
N ALA A 70 14.57 -5.55 -2.43
CA ALA A 70 14.32 -6.33 -3.64
C ALA A 70 13.49 -7.59 -3.34
N GLY A 71 12.39 -7.79 -4.07
CA GLY A 71 11.48 -8.92 -3.90
C GLY A 71 10.57 -8.83 -2.66
N SER A 72 10.49 -7.68 -1.99
CA SER A 72 9.61 -7.50 -0.85
C SER A 72 8.13 -7.47 -1.23
N GLY A 73 7.26 -7.78 -0.25
CA GLY A 73 5.81 -7.69 -0.42
C GLY A 73 5.31 -6.29 -0.76
N ALA A 74 6.06 -5.24 -0.41
CA ALA A 74 5.72 -3.87 -0.75
C ALA A 74 5.83 -3.63 -2.27
N LEU A 75 6.83 -4.21 -2.95
CA LEU A 75 6.96 -4.12 -4.40
C LEU A 75 5.85 -4.91 -5.12
N ILE A 76 5.42 -6.04 -4.56
CA ILE A 76 4.25 -6.77 -5.08
C ILE A 76 2.99 -5.91 -4.97
N THR A 77 2.83 -5.15 -3.89
CA THR A 77 1.70 -4.22 -3.74
C THR A 77 1.79 -3.07 -4.75
N ALA A 78 2.99 -2.57 -5.03
CA ALA A 78 3.22 -1.56 -6.07
C ALA A 78 2.88 -2.09 -7.47
N ASP A 79 3.24 -3.34 -7.79
CA ASP A 79 2.84 -3.99 -9.05
C ASP A 79 1.31 -4.06 -9.18
N PHE A 80 0.61 -4.52 -8.14
CA PHE A 80 -0.86 -4.53 -8.14
C PHE A 80 -1.45 -3.12 -8.31
N ALA A 81 -0.82 -2.09 -7.73
CA ALA A 81 -1.29 -0.72 -7.92
C ALA A 81 -1.22 -0.30 -9.39
N LEU A 82 -0.11 -0.60 -10.08
CA LEU A 82 0.01 -0.34 -11.52
C LEU A 82 -1.01 -1.14 -12.35
N ASP A 83 -1.20 -2.43 -12.03
CA ASP A 83 -2.19 -3.29 -12.71
C ASP A 83 -3.62 -2.72 -12.60
N TYR A 84 -3.93 -2.06 -11.48
CA TYR A 84 -5.23 -1.40 -11.26
C TYR A 84 -5.24 0.08 -11.67
N ASN A 85 -4.24 0.53 -12.41
CA ASN A 85 -4.12 1.92 -12.84
C ASN A 85 -4.16 2.91 -11.67
N ARG A 86 -3.44 2.58 -10.59
CA ARG A 86 -3.26 3.42 -9.42
C ARG A 86 -1.86 4.00 -9.39
N ASP A 87 -1.72 5.19 -8.84
CA ASP A 87 -0.41 5.84 -8.72
C ASP A 87 0.51 5.08 -7.76
N VAL A 88 1.78 5.01 -8.12
CA VAL A 88 2.84 4.50 -7.24
C VAL A 88 3.90 5.57 -7.08
N VAL A 89 4.29 5.85 -5.85
CA VAL A 89 5.27 6.88 -5.49
C VAL A 89 6.28 6.28 -4.54
N PHE A 90 7.55 6.59 -4.71
CA PHE A 90 8.64 6.13 -3.85
C PHE A 90 9.18 7.26 -2.98
N HIS A 91 9.53 6.94 -1.73
CA HIS A 91 10.18 7.90 -0.83
C HIS A 91 11.70 7.75 -0.90
N SER A 92 12.44 8.86 -1.01
CA SER A 92 13.91 8.87 -1.16
C SER A 92 14.65 8.17 -0.01
N ALA A 93 14.11 8.21 1.21
CA ALA A 93 14.69 7.50 2.35
C ALA A 93 14.83 5.98 2.15
N GLY A 94 14.03 5.37 1.25
CA GLY A 94 14.12 3.96 0.90
C GLY A 94 15.40 3.57 0.14
N PHE A 95 16.13 4.55 -0.41
CA PHE A 95 17.34 4.33 -1.22
C PHE A 95 18.63 4.63 -0.45
N CYS A 96 18.55 5.17 0.77
CA CYS A 96 19.71 5.61 1.54
C CYS A 96 20.52 4.48 2.19
N SER A 97 20.08 3.23 2.13
CA SER A 97 20.82 2.12 2.73
C SER A 97 21.68 1.41 1.68
N GLU A 98 22.95 1.78 1.59
CA GLU A 98 23.96 1.05 0.78
C GLU A 98 24.18 -0.42 1.21
N ALA A 99 23.57 -0.84 2.31
CA ALA A 99 23.75 -2.17 2.90
C ALA A 99 23.08 -3.31 2.12
N GLU A 100 22.21 -3.04 1.18
CA GLU A 100 21.41 -4.07 0.49
C GLU A 100 21.97 -4.52 -0.88
N LYS A 101 23.13 -3.97 -1.30
CA LYS A 101 23.78 -4.40 -2.57
C LYS A 101 24.32 -5.82 -2.56
N ASN A 102 24.28 -6.54 -1.42
CA ASN A 102 24.86 -7.87 -1.24
C ASN A 102 23.82 -8.95 -0.84
N GLY A 103 22.72 -9.08 -1.55
CA GLY A 103 21.72 -10.07 -1.20
C GLY A 103 21.13 -10.85 -2.37
N HIS A 104 21.68 -12.03 -2.59
CA HIS A 104 21.10 -13.20 -3.29
C HIS A 104 21.02 -13.15 -4.82
N GLY A 105 22.06 -13.69 -5.43
CA GLY A 105 22.03 -14.25 -6.78
C GLY A 105 21.02 -15.40 -6.90
N GLY A 106 19.82 -15.11 -7.31
CA GLY A 106 18.78 -16.07 -7.66
C GLY A 106 18.15 -15.68 -8.99
N LYS A 107 18.24 -16.55 -9.99
CA LYS A 107 17.75 -16.45 -11.36
C LYS A 107 16.22 -16.28 -11.45
N LYS A 108 15.73 -15.09 -11.17
CA LYS A 108 14.50 -14.51 -11.70
C LYS A 108 14.71 -13.00 -11.66
N SER A 109 14.29 -12.29 -12.70
CA SER A 109 14.29 -10.82 -12.73
C SER A 109 13.45 -10.30 -11.55
N VAL A 110 14.07 -10.17 -10.39
CA VAL A 110 13.41 -9.64 -9.18
C VAL A 110 13.17 -8.17 -9.42
N ARG A 111 11.93 -7.73 -9.31
CA ARG A 111 11.60 -6.32 -9.43
C ARG A 111 12.17 -5.56 -8.24
N THR A 112 12.80 -4.43 -8.51
CA THR A 112 13.42 -3.56 -7.51
C THR A 112 12.81 -2.18 -7.56
N SER A 113 12.99 -1.38 -6.51
CA SER A 113 12.50 0.01 -6.48
C SER A 113 13.09 0.84 -7.61
N GLU A 114 14.37 0.61 -7.95
CA GLU A 114 15.08 1.29 -9.04
C GLU A 114 14.38 1.08 -10.39
N LYS A 115 13.90 -0.13 -10.66
CA LYS A 115 13.16 -0.41 -11.91
C LYS A 115 11.88 0.40 -12.02
N PHE A 116 11.14 0.56 -10.94
CA PHE A 116 9.93 1.41 -10.96
C PHE A 116 10.29 2.86 -11.26
N ILE A 117 11.40 3.36 -10.73
CA ILE A 117 11.86 4.73 -10.96
C ILE A 117 12.34 4.89 -12.41
N GLU A 118 13.09 3.93 -12.94
CA GLU A 118 13.49 3.91 -14.35
C GLU A 118 12.28 3.87 -15.30
N GLU A 119 11.19 3.22 -14.89
CA GLU A 119 9.90 3.18 -15.60
C GLU A 119 9.07 4.47 -15.43
N GLY A 120 9.56 5.43 -14.62
CA GLY A 120 8.95 6.76 -14.46
C GLY A 120 8.16 6.97 -13.16
N ALA A 121 8.26 6.06 -12.17
CA ALA A 121 7.63 6.28 -10.88
C ALA A 121 8.26 7.48 -10.16
N PRO A 122 7.45 8.45 -9.67
CA PRO A 122 7.98 9.64 -9.02
C PRO A 122 8.60 9.30 -7.66
N VAL A 123 9.65 10.05 -7.32
CA VAL A 123 10.31 10.01 -6.01
C VAL A 123 9.96 11.28 -5.24
N ILE A 124 9.64 11.14 -3.96
CA ILE A 124 9.33 12.23 -3.04
C ILE A 124 10.25 12.21 -1.83
N GLU A 125 10.49 13.35 -1.22
CA GLU A 125 11.26 13.49 0.02
C GLU A 125 10.38 13.90 1.21
N ASN A 126 9.24 14.51 0.92
CA ASN A 126 8.35 15.04 1.95
C ASN A 126 6.90 15.11 1.45
N TYR A 127 6.01 15.53 2.34
CA TYR A 127 4.58 15.64 2.02
C TYR A 127 4.28 16.73 0.95
N ALA A 128 5.08 17.80 0.88
CA ALA A 128 4.86 18.84 -0.12
C ALA A 128 5.13 18.32 -1.54
N ASP A 129 6.17 17.50 -1.72
CA ASP A 129 6.46 16.84 -2.99
C ASP A 129 5.34 15.89 -3.38
N PHE A 130 4.84 15.10 -2.42
CA PHE A 130 3.68 14.23 -2.65
C PHE A 130 2.47 15.01 -3.16
N VAL A 131 2.15 16.14 -2.53
CA VAL A 131 1.04 16.99 -2.97
C VAL A 131 1.30 17.57 -4.37
N ALA A 132 2.54 17.97 -4.69
CA ALA A 132 2.90 18.48 -6.01
C ALA A 132 2.75 17.42 -7.11
N VAL A 133 3.26 16.21 -6.87
CA VAL A 133 3.11 15.06 -7.78
C VAL A 133 1.63 14.76 -8.03
N ARG A 134 0.81 14.75 -6.98
CA ARG A 134 -0.62 14.46 -7.05
C ARG A 134 -1.43 15.54 -7.77
N LYS A 135 -1.05 16.81 -7.68
CA LYS A 135 -1.71 17.92 -8.41
C LYS A 135 -1.51 17.83 -9.92
N ASN A 136 -0.38 17.27 -10.34
CA ASN A 136 -0.01 17.16 -11.75
C ASN A 136 -0.49 15.84 -12.38
N ALA A 137 -1.01 14.89 -11.60
CA ALA A 137 -1.53 13.63 -12.11
C ALA A 137 -2.92 13.86 -12.73
N PRO A 138 -3.15 13.48 -14.00
CA PRO A 138 -4.46 13.59 -14.62
C PRO A 138 -5.46 12.65 -13.91
N GLY A 139 -6.55 13.21 -13.41
CA GLY A 139 -7.65 12.45 -12.77
C GLY A 139 -7.74 12.57 -11.26
N PHE A 140 -6.86 13.31 -10.59
CA PHE A 140 -6.91 13.48 -9.15
C PHE A 140 -7.53 14.84 -8.76
N LYS A 141 -8.76 14.81 -8.21
CA LYS A 141 -9.36 15.97 -7.54
C LYS A 141 -8.89 15.99 -6.08
N VAL A 142 -8.05 16.94 -5.71
CA VAL A 142 -7.78 17.23 -4.29
C VAL A 142 -9.08 17.78 -3.69
N CYS A 143 -9.78 17.01 -2.87
CA CYS A 143 -10.88 17.53 -2.07
C CYS A 143 -10.35 18.61 -1.12
N LYS A 144 -10.75 19.86 -1.34
CA LYS A 144 -10.38 21.01 -0.52
C LYS A 144 -11.11 21.07 0.83
N ASN A 145 -11.92 20.09 1.16
CA ASN A 145 -12.72 20.10 2.39
C ASN A 145 -12.32 19.03 3.37
N LYS A 146 -11.74 19.51 4.50
CA LYS A 146 -11.76 18.92 5.84
C LYS A 146 -11.84 17.38 5.90
N GLY A 147 -10.73 16.71 5.66
CA GLY A 147 -10.45 15.42 6.30
C GLY A 147 -11.30 14.21 5.89
N GLN A 148 -12.07 14.28 4.83
CA GLN A 148 -12.85 13.15 4.33
C GLN A 148 -12.46 12.85 2.87
N LEU A 149 -11.87 11.67 2.66
CA LEU A 149 -11.74 11.08 1.33
C LEU A 149 -13.14 10.62 0.93
N GLU A 150 -13.81 11.34 0.04
CA GLU A 150 -15.03 10.85 -0.60
C GLU A 150 -14.65 9.76 -1.59
N PHE A 151 -15.08 8.54 -1.31
CA PHE A 151 -14.85 7.31 -2.08
C PHE A 151 -15.93 7.27 -3.13
N PHE A 152 -16.43 7.86 -3.86
CA PHE A 152 -17.37 7.77 -4.99
C PHE A 152 -17.79 9.15 -5.49
N ASP A 153 -17.17 9.57 -6.58
CA ASP A 153 -17.85 10.25 -7.68
C ASP A 153 -17.05 9.97 -8.96
N SER A 154 -17.50 9.10 -9.76
CA SER A 154 -18.22 9.24 -11.01
C SER A 154 -18.25 7.92 -11.77
N CYS A 155 -19.40 7.41 -12.03
CA CYS A 155 -19.69 6.74 -13.30
C CYS A 155 -19.65 7.75 -14.44
#